data_81efd1e9f57f466d9de4424f5249b6de
#
_entry.id   81efd1e9f57f466d9de4424f5249b6de
#
_cell.length_a   1.000
_cell.length_b   1.000
_cell.length_c   1.000
_cell.angle_alpha   90.00
_cell.angle_beta   90.00
_cell.angle_gamma   90.00
#
_symmetry.space_group_name_H-M   'P 1'
#
loop_
_entity.id
_entity.type
_entity.pdbx_description
1 polymer ?
#
loop_
_entity_poly.entity_id
_entity_poly.type
_entity_poly.pdbx_seq_one_letter_code
_entity_poly.pdbx_strand_id
1 'polypeptide(L)'
;MKLYDTGVYLLNGQKIVPENQADFSVSKEEAAKSTIAYSILKAHNTSGNMEKLQIKFDKLTSHDITFVGIIQTARASGLEKFPVPYVLTNCHNSLCAVGGTINEDDHMFGLTCAKKYGGVYVPPHQAVIHQFAREMLAAGGKMILGSDSHTRYGALGTMAMGEGGPELVKQLLSQTYDINMPGVVAIYLTGSPRPGVGPQDVALAIIGKVFANGYVKNKVMEFVGPGVANLSADFRIGVDVMTTETTCLSSIWQTDEKIQEFYEIHGRSE
;
A
#
# COMPACT_ATOMS: atom_id res chain seq x y z
N MET A 1 15.48 -9.98 16.38
CA MET A 1 14.02 -10.02 16.10
C MET A 1 13.44 -11.30 16.67
N LYS A 2 12.27 -11.22 17.34
CA LYS A 2 11.54 -12.36 17.92
C LYS A 2 10.26 -12.57 17.14
N LEU A 3 9.91 -13.82 16.81
CA LEU A 3 8.60 -14.20 16.28
C LEU A 3 7.77 -14.80 17.42
N TYR A 4 6.47 -14.59 17.38
CA TYR A 4 5.51 -15.19 18.30
C TYR A 4 4.67 -16.22 17.53
N ASP A 5 4.57 -17.43 18.07
CA ASP A 5 3.78 -18.52 17.47
C ASP A 5 2.29 -18.46 17.84
N THR A 6 1.96 -17.59 18.81
CA THR A 6 0.59 -17.32 19.24
C THR A 6 0.17 -15.90 18.86
N GLY A 7 -1.13 -15.60 18.93
CA GLY A 7 -1.62 -14.23 18.85
C GLY A 7 -1.00 -13.35 19.95
N VAL A 8 -1.03 -12.04 19.70
CA VAL A 8 -0.59 -11.04 20.69
C VAL A 8 -1.64 -9.95 20.82
N TYR A 9 -1.77 -9.39 22.00
CA TYR A 9 -2.53 -8.16 22.25
C TYR A 9 -1.57 -6.99 22.33
N LEU A 10 -1.94 -5.88 21.70
CA LEU A 10 -1.26 -4.60 21.80
C LEU A 10 -2.03 -3.71 22.78
N LEU A 11 -1.48 -3.49 23.97
CA LEU A 11 -2.11 -2.65 24.98
C LEU A 11 -1.69 -1.19 24.82
N ASN A 12 -2.68 -0.31 24.64
CA ASN A 12 -2.49 1.14 24.51
C ASN A 12 -1.41 1.56 23.48
N GLY A 13 -1.23 0.77 22.43
CA GLY A 13 -0.21 1.02 21.41
C GLY A 13 1.24 0.83 21.86
N GLN A 14 1.48 0.41 23.10
CA GLN A 14 2.78 0.47 23.74
C GLN A 14 3.35 -0.89 24.21
N LYS A 15 2.50 -1.84 24.55
CA LYS A 15 2.94 -3.10 25.15
C LYS A 15 2.32 -4.30 24.47
N ILE A 16 3.15 -5.25 24.06
CA ILE A 16 2.71 -6.57 23.59
C ILE A 16 2.54 -7.52 24.75
N VAL A 17 1.40 -8.22 24.78
CA VAL A 17 1.11 -9.34 25.68
C VAL A 17 0.74 -10.56 24.83
N PRO A 18 1.48 -11.67 24.92
CA PRO A 18 1.10 -12.92 24.24
C PRO A 18 -0.28 -13.40 24.70
N GLU A 19 -1.06 -13.97 23.78
CA GLU A 19 -2.41 -14.45 24.03
C GLU A 19 -2.49 -15.44 25.21
N ASN A 20 -1.51 -16.33 25.31
CA ASN A 20 -1.42 -17.31 26.40
C ASN A 20 -1.00 -16.73 27.77
N GLN A 21 -0.69 -15.44 27.83
CA GLN A 21 -0.33 -14.71 29.07
C GLN A 21 -1.32 -13.58 29.36
N ALA A 22 -2.37 -13.45 28.53
CA ALA A 22 -3.37 -12.43 28.69
C ALA A 22 -4.39 -12.84 29.77
N ASP A 23 -4.58 -11.96 30.77
CA ASP A 23 -5.56 -12.09 31.83
C ASP A 23 -6.57 -10.94 31.74
N PHE A 24 -7.29 -10.87 30.63
CA PHE A 24 -8.35 -9.89 30.40
C PHE A 24 -9.47 -10.50 29.58
N SER A 25 -10.69 -9.94 29.76
CA SER A 25 -11.95 -10.49 29.23
C SER A 25 -12.20 -10.25 27.74
N VAL A 26 -11.33 -9.48 27.04
CA VAL A 26 -11.54 -9.16 25.63
C VAL A 26 -11.13 -10.35 24.78
N SER A 27 -12.05 -10.88 23.96
CA SER A 27 -11.73 -11.97 23.05
C SER A 27 -10.78 -11.52 21.94
N LYS A 28 -10.07 -12.46 21.35
CA LYS A 28 -9.18 -12.22 20.20
C LYS A 28 -9.92 -11.61 19.00
N GLU A 29 -11.10 -12.11 18.73
CA GLU A 29 -11.97 -11.64 17.64
C GLU A 29 -12.40 -10.19 17.86
N GLU A 30 -12.69 -9.81 19.10
CA GLU A 30 -13.04 -8.43 19.43
C GLU A 30 -11.82 -7.52 19.38
N ALA A 31 -10.69 -7.95 19.94
CA ALA A 31 -9.44 -7.19 19.88
C ALA A 31 -8.96 -6.96 18.43
N ALA A 32 -9.14 -7.95 17.54
CA ALA A 32 -8.77 -7.83 16.13
C ALA A 32 -9.50 -6.69 15.40
N LYS A 33 -10.73 -6.35 15.84
CA LYS A 33 -11.51 -5.23 15.27
C LYS A 33 -10.90 -3.85 15.58
N SER A 34 -9.99 -3.77 16.53
CA SER A 34 -9.28 -2.54 16.89
C SER A 34 -7.97 -2.32 16.10
N THR A 35 -7.62 -3.21 15.20
CA THR A 35 -6.46 -3.02 14.34
C THR A 35 -6.71 -1.94 13.29
N ILE A 36 -5.66 -1.23 12.89
CA ILE A 36 -5.72 -0.20 11.82
C ILE A 36 -6.20 -0.86 10.53
N ALA A 37 -5.63 -2.01 10.20
CA ALA A 37 -5.99 -2.78 9.02
C ALA A 37 -7.48 -3.14 8.97
N TYR A 38 -8.05 -3.62 10.08
CA TYR A 38 -9.48 -3.92 10.14
C TYR A 38 -10.35 -2.70 9.86
N SER A 39 -10.01 -1.57 10.46
CA SER A 39 -10.77 -0.32 10.30
C SER A 39 -10.79 0.16 8.85
N ILE A 40 -9.64 0.13 8.17
CA ILE A 40 -9.53 0.53 6.76
C ILE A 40 -10.28 -0.44 5.86
N LEU A 41 -10.07 -1.75 6.01
CA LEU A 41 -10.75 -2.77 5.21
C LEU A 41 -12.28 -2.70 5.40
N LYS A 42 -12.76 -2.49 6.62
CA LYS A 42 -14.18 -2.31 6.89
C LYS A 42 -14.77 -1.10 6.19
N ALA A 43 -14.05 0.02 6.17
CA ALA A 43 -14.51 1.26 5.53
C ALA A 43 -14.63 1.13 4.00
N HIS A 44 -13.84 0.24 3.37
CA HIS A 44 -13.82 0.03 1.92
C HIS A 44 -14.55 -1.24 1.46
N ASN A 45 -15.08 -2.02 2.41
CA ASN A 45 -15.82 -3.23 2.10
C ASN A 45 -17.29 -2.93 1.79
N THR A 46 -17.75 -3.34 0.62
CA THR A 46 -19.13 -3.14 0.14
C THR A 46 -20.02 -4.36 0.33
N SER A 47 -19.46 -5.53 0.72
CA SER A 47 -20.25 -6.76 0.88
C SER A 47 -21.11 -6.80 2.15
N GLY A 48 -20.79 -5.98 3.16
CA GLY A 48 -21.37 -6.09 4.50
C GLY A 48 -20.89 -7.32 5.30
N ASN A 49 -20.11 -8.21 4.69
CA ASN A 49 -19.55 -9.42 5.31
C ASN A 49 -18.04 -9.23 5.57
N MET A 50 -17.60 -9.31 6.82
CA MET A 50 -16.21 -9.14 7.19
C MET A 50 -15.36 -10.41 7.05
N GLU A 51 -15.92 -11.55 6.66
CA GLU A 51 -15.16 -12.74 6.30
C GLU A 51 -14.78 -12.76 4.81
N LYS A 52 -15.71 -12.24 3.97
CA LYS A 52 -15.55 -12.17 2.50
C LYS A 52 -15.73 -10.73 2.05
N LEU A 53 -14.63 -10.05 1.86
CA LEU A 53 -14.60 -8.63 1.53
C LEU A 53 -14.77 -8.40 0.04
N GLN A 54 -15.50 -7.34 -0.31
CA GLN A 54 -15.63 -6.79 -1.65
C GLN A 54 -15.14 -5.35 -1.62
N ILE A 55 -13.82 -5.19 -1.83
CA ILE A 55 -13.13 -3.93 -1.66
C ILE A 55 -13.28 -3.03 -2.88
N LYS A 56 -13.55 -1.75 -2.64
CA LYS A 56 -13.40 -0.67 -3.61
C LYS A 56 -12.29 0.26 -3.18
N PHE A 57 -11.39 0.53 -4.10
CA PHE A 57 -10.26 1.43 -3.87
C PHE A 57 -10.65 2.89 -4.13
N ASP A 58 -10.04 3.81 -3.39
CA ASP A 58 -10.25 5.26 -3.57
C ASP A 58 -9.57 5.79 -4.84
N LYS A 59 -8.40 5.24 -5.18
CA LYS A 59 -7.56 5.71 -6.28
C LYS A 59 -6.81 4.55 -6.91
N LEU A 60 -6.43 4.71 -8.17
CA LEU A 60 -5.62 3.76 -8.93
C LEU A 60 -4.34 4.44 -9.43
N THR A 61 -3.27 3.65 -9.60
CA THR A 61 -2.03 4.12 -10.18
C THR A 61 -1.35 3.04 -11.02
N SER A 62 -0.81 3.42 -12.17
CA SER A 62 -0.11 2.52 -13.08
C SER A 62 1.05 3.23 -13.77
N HIS A 63 2.00 2.44 -14.24
CA HIS A 63 3.10 2.94 -15.04
C HIS A 63 2.99 2.48 -16.50
N ASP A 64 3.84 3.04 -17.35
CA ASP A 64 3.84 2.88 -18.81
C ASP A 64 3.92 1.41 -19.28
N ILE A 65 4.61 0.52 -18.58
CA ILE A 65 4.66 -0.90 -18.93
C ILE A 65 3.28 -1.58 -18.80
N THR A 66 2.42 -1.10 -17.91
CA THR A 66 1.19 -1.80 -17.52
C THR A 66 -0.09 -1.10 -17.96
N PHE A 67 -0.16 0.25 -17.94
CA PHE A 67 -1.43 0.94 -18.19
C PHE A 67 -1.97 0.72 -19.61
N VAL A 68 -1.12 0.50 -20.60
CA VAL A 68 -1.55 0.27 -21.99
C VAL A 68 -2.46 -0.96 -22.05
N GLY A 69 -1.97 -2.11 -21.58
CA GLY A 69 -2.75 -3.36 -21.59
C GLY A 69 -4.00 -3.28 -20.70
N ILE A 70 -3.90 -2.63 -19.54
CA ILE A 70 -5.02 -2.44 -18.60
C ILE A 70 -6.14 -1.65 -19.28
N ILE A 71 -5.81 -0.49 -19.87
CA ILE A 71 -6.82 0.39 -20.49
C ILE A 71 -7.37 -0.24 -21.76
N GLN A 72 -6.56 -0.91 -22.57
CA GLN A 72 -7.04 -1.62 -23.75
C GLN A 72 -8.05 -2.70 -23.38
N THR A 73 -7.78 -3.49 -22.34
CA THR A 73 -8.69 -4.54 -21.85
C THR A 73 -9.98 -3.93 -21.31
N ALA A 74 -9.86 -2.90 -20.46
CA ALA A 74 -11.04 -2.21 -19.93
C ALA A 74 -11.90 -1.58 -21.05
N ARG A 75 -11.27 -1.00 -22.06
CA ARG A 75 -11.93 -0.44 -23.25
C ARG A 75 -12.71 -1.48 -24.05
N ALA A 76 -12.08 -2.65 -24.28
CA ALA A 76 -12.75 -3.76 -24.94
C ALA A 76 -13.93 -4.30 -24.13
N SER A 77 -13.94 -4.06 -22.82
CA SER A 77 -14.98 -4.49 -21.87
C SER A 77 -16.00 -3.37 -21.55
N GLY A 78 -16.01 -2.26 -22.29
CA GLY A 78 -17.03 -1.23 -22.16
C GLY A 78 -16.65 -0.04 -21.26
N LEU A 79 -15.36 0.24 -21.04
CA LEU A 79 -14.92 1.42 -20.30
C LEU A 79 -15.37 2.72 -20.99
N GLU A 80 -16.14 3.54 -20.29
CA GLU A 80 -16.61 4.85 -20.76
C GLU A 80 -15.85 6.02 -20.11
N LYS A 81 -15.54 5.88 -18.80
CA LYS A 81 -14.85 6.87 -17.98
C LYS A 81 -14.15 6.17 -16.82
N PHE A 82 -13.04 6.72 -16.33
CA PHE A 82 -12.44 6.24 -15.10
C PHE A 82 -13.37 6.52 -13.91
N PRO A 83 -13.80 5.49 -13.16
CA PRO A 83 -14.79 5.66 -12.10
C PRO A 83 -14.19 6.29 -10.83
N VAL A 84 -12.87 6.20 -10.67
CA VAL A 84 -12.09 6.78 -9.57
C VAL A 84 -10.85 7.47 -10.14
N PRO A 85 -10.19 8.38 -9.41
CA PRO A 85 -8.95 8.98 -9.84
C PRO A 85 -7.92 7.90 -10.23
N TYR A 86 -7.46 7.97 -11.47
CA TYR A 86 -6.47 7.05 -12.01
C TYR A 86 -5.26 7.82 -12.55
N VAL A 87 -4.09 7.50 -12.02
CA VAL A 87 -2.83 8.14 -12.38
C VAL A 87 -2.01 7.25 -13.28
N LEU A 88 -1.61 7.79 -14.41
CA LEU A 88 -0.80 7.14 -15.44
C LEU A 88 0.58 7.79 -15.44
N THR A 89 1.60 7.07 -15.01
CA THR A 89 2.98 7.58 -14.93
C THR A 89 3.88 6.96 -15.99
N ASN A 90 4.78 7.75 -16.56
CA ASN A 90 5.78 7.30 -17.52
C ASN A 90 7.15 7.24 -16.84
N CYS A 91 7.44 6.18 -16.12
CA CYS A 91 8.62 6.09 -15.27
C CYS A 91 9.51 4.86 -15.51
N HIS A 92 9.04 3.83 -16.23
CA HIS A 92 9.82 2.64 -16.52
C HIS A 92 10.51 2.72 -17.89
N ASN A 93 9.76 3.10 -18.91
CA ASN A 93 10.28 3.29 -20.28
C ASN A 93 10.49 4.76 -20.62
N SER A 94 10.70 5.60 -19.62
CA SER A 94 10.82 7.06 -19.79
C SER A 94 12.19 7.54 -20.24
N LEU A 95 13.11 6.64 -20.55
CA LEU A 95 14.43 6.94 -21.10
C LEU A 95 14.29 7.34 -22.57
N CYS A 96 13.72 8.51 -22.82
CA CYS A 96 13.41 9.01 -24.16
C CYS A 96 14.61 9.02 -25.12
N ALA A 97 15.82 9.11 -24.59
CA ALA A 97 17.05 9.05 -25.40
C ALA A 97 17.39 7.65 -25.92
N VAL A 98 16.82 6.61 -25.34
CA VAL A 98 17.03 5.19 -25.71
C VAL A 98 15.73 4.55 -26.17
N GLY A 99 14.60 5.22 -25.98
CA GLY A 99 13.29 4.73 -26.34
C GLY A 99 13.13 4.63 -27.85
N GLY A 100 12.52 3.55 -28.30
CA GLY A 100 12.04 3.46 -29.66
C GLY A 100 10.66 4.08 -29.80
N THR A 101 10.12 4.07 -30.99
CA THR A 101 8.76 4.56 -31.31
C THR A 101 7.69 3.90 -30.43
N ILE A 102 7.87 2.66 -30.00
CA ILE A 102 6.95 1.95 -29.11
C ILE A 102 6.78 2.70 -27.78
N ASN A 103 7.88 3.18 -27.19
CA ASN A 103 7.81 3.90 -25.91
C ASN A 103 7.10 5.25 -26.05
N GLU A 104 7.35 5.95 -27.16
CA GLU A 104 6.65 7.21 -27.50
C GLU A 104 5.15 6.95 -27.73
N ASP A 105 4.79 5.87 -28.40
CA ASP A 105 3.40 5.45 -28.60
C ASP A 105 2.70 5.16 -27.28
N ASP A 106 3.37 4.50 -26.34
CA ASP A 106 2.84 4.24 -24.97
C ASP A 106 2.61 5.55 -24.21
N HIS A 107 3.52 6.52 -24.32
CA HIS A 107 3.37 7.84 -23.71
C HIS A 107 2.19 8.61 -24.34
N MET A 108 2.07 8.61 -25.64
CA MET A 108 0.95 9.24 -26.35
C MET A 108 -0.38 8.55 -26.02
N PHE A 109 -0.37 7.22 -25.91
CA PHE A 109 -1.54 6.46 -25.47
C PHE A 109 -1.97 6.87 -24.06
N GLY A 110 -1.04 6.93 -23.09
CA GLY A 110 -1.32 7.35 -21.72
C GLY A 110 -1.92 8.76 -21.66
N LEU A 111 -1.31 9.73 -22.36
CA LEU A 111 -1.80 11.11 -22.43
C LEU A 111 -3.21 11.20 -23.02
N THR A 112 -3.44 10.53 -24.15
CA THR A 112 -4.74 10.57 -24.84
C THR A 112 -5.83 9.86 -24.04
N CYS A 113 -5.50 8.75 -23.37
CA CYS A 113 -6.42 8.04 -22.47
C CYS A 113 -6.76 8.86 -21.24
N ALA A 114 -5.78 9.50 -20.60
CA ALA A 114 -6.05 10.38 -19.46
C ALA A 114 -7.00 11.51 -19.83
N LYS A 115 -6.79 12.15 -20.99
CA LYS A 115 -7.71 13.19 -21.52
C LYS A 115 -9.11 12.63 -21.82
N LYS A 116 -9.17 11.45 -22.43
CA LYS A 116 -10.44 10.86 -22.87
C LYS A 116 -11.28 10.35 -21.70
N TYR A 117 -10.66 9.68 -20.74
CA TYR A 117 -11.36 8.98 -19.66
C TYR A 117 -11.35 9.73 -18.31
N GLY A 118 -10.68 10.89 -18.24
CA GLY A 118 -10.65 11.74 -17.05
C GLY A 118 -9.60 11.33 -16.02
N GLY A 119 -8.42 10.85 -16.47
CA GLY A 119 -7.29 10.49 -15.62
C GLY A 119 -6.27 11.60 -15.43
N VAL A 120 -5.26 11.32 -14.63
CA VAL A 120 -4.07 12.16 -14.44
C VAL A 120 -2.90 11.55 -15.19
N TYR A 121 -2.26 12.32 -16.05
CA TYR A 121 -1.08 11.91 -16.79
C TYR A 121 0.18 12.55 -16.19
N VAL A 122 1.16 11.73 -15.85
CA VAL A 122 2.47 12.18 -15.38
C VAL A 122 3.50 11.90 -16.48
N PRO A 123 4.03 12.94 -17.13
CA PRO A 123 4.96 12.78 -18.25
C PRO A 123 6.29 12.16 -17.81
N PRO A 124 7.10 11.64 -18.76
CA PRO A 124 8.43 11.11 -18.47
C PRO A 124 9.33 12.16 -17.81
N HIS A 125 10.27 11.70 -17.00
CA HIS A 125 11.24 12.50 -16.23
C HIS A 125 10.66 13.43 -15.17
N GLN A 126 9.34 13.34 -14.90
CA GLN A 126 8.68 14.15 -13.89
C GLN A 126 8.73 13.49 -12.51
N ALA A 127 8.30 12.24 -12.42
CA ALA A 127 8.34 11.46 -11.18
C ALA A 127 8.22 9.97 -11.45
N VAL A 128 8.78 9.14 -10.56
CA VAL A 128 8.46 7.71 -10.50
C VAL A 128 7.09 7.51 -9.85
N ILE A 129 6.40 6.45 -10.26
CA ILE A 129 5.03 6.14 -9.82
C ILE A 129 4.86 6.22 -8.30
N HIS A 130 5.77 5.59 -7.55
CA HIS A 130 5.62 5.50 -6.09
C HIS A 130 5.88 6.82 -5.39
N GLN A 131 6.83 7.61 -5.88
CA GLN A 131 7.09 8.92 -5.30
C GLN A 131 5.93 9.88 -5.56
N PHE A 132 5.42 9.91 -6.80
CA PHE A 132 4.22 10.69 -7.12
C PHE A 132 3.02 10.27 -6.25
N ALA A 133 2.80 8.96 -6.09
CA ALA A 133 1.68 8.46 -5.29
C ALA A 133 1.82 8.84 -3.80
N ARG A 134 3.01 8.77 -3.23
CA ARG A 134 3.27 9.18 -1.84
C ARG A 134 3.02 10.66 -1.63
N GLU A 135 3.55 11.50 -2.52
CA GLU A 135 3.46 12.95 -2.40
C GLU A 135 2.05 13.48 -2.74
N MET A 136 1.37 12.89 -3.72
CA MET A 136 0.16 13.47 -4.31
C MET A 136 -1.13 12.67 -4.07
N LEU A 137 -1.05 11.37 -3.80
CA LEU A 137 -2.22 10.51 -3.73
C LEU A 137 -2.51 9.92 -2.36
N ALA A 138 -1.46 9.54 -1.63
CA ALA A 138 -1.60 8.91 -0.31
C ALA A 138 -2.35 9.82 0.66
N ALA A 139 -3.15 9.23 1.54
CA ALA A 139 -3.86 9.92 2.62
C ALA A 139 -4.24 8.92 3.71
N GLY A 140 -4.38 9.39 4.93
CA GLY A 140 -4.74 8.56 6.08
C GLY A 140 -6.06 7.81 5.88
N GLY A 141 -6.06 6.52 6.16
CA GLY A 141 -7.26 5.68 6.06
C GLY A 141 -7.73 5.36 4.65
N LYS A 142 -6.99 5.73 3.60
CA LYS A 142 -7.34 5.47 2.20
C LYS A 142 -6.78 4.14 1.69
N MET A 143 -7.35 3.65 0.58
CA MET A 143 -6.87 2.48 -0.14
C MET A 143 -6.52 2.83 -1.60
N ILE A 144 -5.33 2.40 -2.03
CA ILE A 144 -4.84 2.60 -3.40
C ILE A 144 -4.46 1.24 -4.01
N LEU A 145 -4.95 0.98 -5.22
CA LEU A 145 -4.51 -0.16 -6.02
C LEU A 145 -3.56 0.31 -7.12
N GLY A 146 -2.42 -0.34 -7.20
CA GLY A 146 -1.42 -0.07 -8.23
C GLY A 146 -1.07 -1.31 -9.05
N SER A 147 -0.61 -1.11 -10.27
CA SER A 147 -0.16 -2.18 -11.15
C SER A 147 1.31 -2.54 -10.99
N ASP A 148 1.96 -1.98 -9.98
CA ASP A 148 3.34 -2.29 -9.61
C ASP A 148 3.39 -2.97 -8.24
N SER A 149 4.24 -4.00 -8.10
CA SER A 149 4.37 -4.78 -6.87
C SER A 149 4.83 -3.95 -5.67
N HIS A 150 5.57 -2.85 -5.88
CA HIS A 150 6.02 -1.94 -4.84
C HIS A 150 4.99 -0.86 -4.46
N THR A 151 3.74 -1.03 -4.85
CA THR A 151 2.64 -0.17 -4.41
C THR A 151 2.40 -0.38 -2.91
N ARG A 152 3.20 0.31 -2.09
CA ARG A 152 3.21 0.27 -0.63
C ARG A 152 3.30 1.70 -0.09
N TYR A 153 2.24 2.17 0.57
CA TYR A 153 2.14 3.54 1.10
C TYR A 153 1.63 3.52 2.54
N GLY A 154 1.77 2.38 3.21
CA GLY A 154 1.34 2.15 4.59
C GLY A 154 1.99 3.09 5.59
N ALA A 155 3.27 3.44 5.37
CA ALA A 155 3.99 4.42 6.19
C ALA A 155 3.29 5.78 6.27
N LEU A 156 2.50 6.13 5.25
CA LEU A 156 1.71 7.37 5.17
C LEU A 156 0.23 7.18 5.55
N GLY A 157 -0.11 6.07 6.18
CA GLY A 157 -1.48 5.77 6.60
C GLY A 157 -2.41 5.30 5.48
N THR A 158 -1.89 5.00 4.29
CA THR A 158 -2.65 4.49 3.14
C THR A 158 -2.39 3.01 2.94
N MET A 159 -3.42 2.19 3.04
CA MET A 159 -3.30 0.77 2.71
C MET A 159 -3.25 0.61 1.19
N ALA A 160 -2.06 0.36 0.67
CA ALA A 160 -1.84 0.24 -0.77
C ALA A 160 -1.49 -1.21 -1.15
N MET A 161 -2.04 -1.66 -2.27
CA MET A 161 -1.86 -3.01 -2.79
C MET A 161 -1.31 -2.95 -4.21
N GLY A 162 -0.29 -3.73 -4.48
CA GLY A 162 0.24 -3.93 -5.83
C GLY A 162 -0.31 -5.23 -6.41
N GLU A 163 -1.02 -5.14 -7.54
CA GLU A 163 -1.69 -6.27 -8.17
C GLU A 163 -1.47 -6.29 -9.68
N GLY A 164 -1.81 -7.39 -10.29
CA GLY A 164 -1.77 -7.53 -11.75
C GLY A 164 -2.87 -6.73 -12.45
N GLY A 165 -2.67 -6.54 -13.76
CA GLY A 165 -3.60 -5.78 -14.61
C GLY A 165 -5.08 -6.17 -14.50
N PRO A 166 -5.45 -7.45 -14.40
CA PRO A 166 -6.85 -7.85 -14.28
C PRO A 166 -7.60 -7.22 -13.11
N GLU A 167 -6.94 -7.03 -11.97
CA GLU A 167 -7.59 -6.43 -10.80
C GLU A 167 -7.84 -4.93 -10.99
N LEU A 168 -6.93 -4.23 -11.68
CA LEU A 168 -7.16 -2.84 -12.05
C LEU A 168 -8.28 -2.71 -13.08
N VAL A 169 -8.36 -3.63 -14.05
CA VAL A 169 -9.47 -3.67 -15.03
C VAL A 169 -10.82 -3.81 -14.31
N LYS A 170 -10.93 -4.68 -13.31
CA LYS A 170 -12.14 -4.81 -12.49
C LYS A 170 -12.53 -3.48 -11.84
N GLN A 171 -11.57 -2.78 -11.24
CA GLN A 171 -11.83 -1.46 -10.63
C GLN A 171 -12.26 -0.42 -11.67
N LEU A 172 -11.63 -0.40 -12.86
CA LEU A 172 -12.02 0.48 -13.96
C LEU A 172 -13.44 0.20 -14.49
N LEU A 173 -13.91 -1.02 -14.33
CA LEU A 173 -15.29 -1.44 -14.68
C LEU A 173 -16.24 -1.38 -13.46
N SER A 174 -15.87 -0.65 -12.42
CA SER A 174 -16.65 -0.50 -11.16
C SER A 174 -16.95 -1.81 -10.43
N GLN A 175 -16.18 -2.87 -10.69
CA GLN A 175 -16.24 -4.12 -9.96
C GLN A 175 -15.41 -4.06 -8.66
N THR A 176 -15.44 -5.09 -7.86
CA THR A 176 -14.77 -5.17 -6.57
C THR A 176 -13.50 -6.03 -6.61
N TYR A 177 -12.63 -5.82 -5.65
CA TYR A 177 -11.51 -6.70 -5.34
C TYR A 177 -11.96 -7.64 -4.22
N ASP A 178 -12.14 -8.90 -4.57
CA ASP A 178 -12.76 -9.89 -3.69
C ASP A 178 -11.69 -10.71 -2.98
N ILE A 179 -11.65 -10.60 -1.65
CA ILE A 179 -10.69 -11.32 -0.80
C ILE A 179 -11.36 -11.82 0.49
N ASN A 180 -10.81 -12.88 1.09
CA ASN A 180 -11.13 -13.20 2.47
C ASN A 180 -10.47 -12.17 3.41
N MET A 181 -11.06 -11.95 4.59
CA MET A 181 -10.44 -11.08 5.61
C MET A 181 -9.02 -11.57 5.90
N PRO A 182 -7.99 -10.77 5.61
CA PRO A 182 -6.61 -11.19 5.84
C PRO A 182 -6.27 -11.20 7.32
N GLY A 183 -5.35 -12.08 7.70
CA GLY A 183 -4.73 -12.00 9.02
C GLY A 183 -3.88 -10.72 9.13
N VAL A 184 -3.79 -10.18 10.34
CA VAL A 184 -2.95 -9.02 10.65
C VAL A 184 -1.78 -9.46 11.52
N VAL A 185 -0.56 -9.07 11.14
CA VAL A 185 0.66 -9.36 11.88
C VAL A 185 1.25 -8.05 12.40
N ALA A 186 1.31 -7.90 13.72
CA ALA A 186 1.96 -6.76 14.34
C ALA A 186 3.48 -6.81 14.15
N ILE A 187 4.02 -5.79 13.52
CA ILE A 187 5.46 -5.53 13.47
C ILE A 187 5.77 -4.52 14.56
N TYR A 188 6.09 -5.04 15.73
CA TYR A 188 6.29 -4.22 16.93
C TYR A 188 7.71 -3.68 17.01
N LEU A 189 7.84 -2.37 16.83
CA LEU A 189 9.10 -1.65 16.82
C LEU A 189 9.43 -1.06 18.19
N THR A 190 10.69 -1.22 18.62
CA THR A 190 11.21 -0.62 19.86
C THR A 190 12.57 0.01 19.60
N GLY A 191 12.90 1.04 20.39
CA GLY A 191 14.19 1.72 20.31
C GLY A 191 14.36 2.56 19.03
N SER A 192 15.59 2.74 18.62
CA SER A 192 15.98 3.54 17.46
C SER A 192 17.06 2.84 16.65
N PRO A 193 17.17 3.07 15.34
CA PRO A 193 18.30 2.60 14.54
C PRO A 193 19.62 3.13 15.09
N ARG A 194 20.66 2.30 15.04
CA ARG A 194 22.02 2.75 15.34
C ARG A 194 22.55 3.62 14.20
N PRO A 195 23.53 4.50 14.47
CA PRO A 195 24.23 5.21 13.40
C PRO A 195 24.74 4.24 12.32
N GLY A 196 24.51 4.58 11.06
CA GLY A 196 24.87 3.75 9.91
C GLY A 196 23.85 2.67 9.53
N VAL A 197 22.76 2.49 10.29
CA VAL A 197 21.66 1.58 9.94
C VAL A 197 20.58 2.39 9.19
N GLY A 198 20.34 2.02 7.94
CA GLY A 198 19.30 2.63 7.10
C GLY A 198 18.01 1.81 7.07
N PRO A 199 16.97 2.33 6.39
CA PRO A 199 15.70 1.63 6.23
C PRO A 199 15.83 0.29 5.53
N GLN A 200 16.76 0.20 4.55
CA GLN A 200 17.05 -1.04 3.83
C GLN A 200 17.53 -2.16 4.77
N ASP A 201 18.41 -1.84 5.73
CA ASP A 201 18.91 -2.84 6.69
C ASP A 201 17.79 -3.39 7.56
N VAL A 202 16.87 -2.52 8.00
CA VAL A 202 15.70 -2.93 8.78
C VAL A 202 14.78 -3.80 7.93
N ALA A 203 14.51 -3.40 6.70
CA ALA A 203 13.68 -4.17 5.77
C ALA A 203 14.26 -5.55 5.50
N LEU A 204 15.57 -5.63 5.18
CA LEU A 204 16.26 -6.90 4.94
C LEU A 204 16.25 -7.82 6.17
N ALA A 205 16.39 -7.25 7.38
CA ALA A 205 16.27 -8.01 8.60
C ALA A 205 14.87 -8.60 8.80
N ILE A 206 13.82 -7.85 8.44
CA ILE A 206 12.43 -8.33 8.47
C ILE A 206 12.25 -9.44 7.42
N ILE A 207 12.61 -9.19 6.16
CA ILE A 207 12.48 -10.15 5.05
C ILE A 207 13.18 -11.46 5.41
N GLY A 208 14.44 -11.39 5.83
CA GLY A 208 15.22 -12.57 6.23
C GLY A 208 14.60 -13.39 7.35
N LYS A 209 13.72 -12.76 8.17
CA LYS A 209 13.07 -13.46 9.29
C LYS A 209 11.72 -14.08 8.93
N VAL A 210 10.97 -13.49 7.98
CA VAL A 210 9.57 -13.85 7.74
C VAL A 210 9.31 -14.48 6.37
N PHE A 211 10.23 -14.34 5.41
CA PHE A 211 10.01 -14.80 4.05
C PHE A 211 10.00 -16.33 3.94
N ALA A 212 11.08 -17.00 4.40
CA ALA A 212 11.26 -18.43 4.18
C ALA A 212 10.18 -19.31 4.85
N ASN A 213 9.60 -18.83 5.94
CA ASN A 213 8.54 -19.55 6.67
C ASN A 213 7.12 -19.11 6.29
N GLY A 214 6.98 -18.13 5.39
CA GLY A 214 5.68 -17.59 4.97
C GLY A 214 4.91 -16.90 6.09
N TYR A 215 5.57 -16.43 7.14
CA TYR A 215 4.94 -15.91 8.36
C TYR A 215 3.92 -14.80 8.10
N VAL A 216 4.20 -13.93 7.13
CA VAL A 216 3.34 -12.81 6.72
C VAL A 216 2.66 -13.00 5.37
N LYS A 217 2.81 -14.17 4.74
CA LYS A 217 2.26 -14.41 3.41
C LYS A 217 0.75 -14.18 3.37
N ASN A 218 0.29 -13.34 2.42
CA ASN A 218 -1.10 -12.94 2.23
C ASN A 218 -1.75 -12.29 3.46
N LYS A 219 -0.95 -11.75 4.39
CA LYS A 219 -1.43 -11.03 5.58
C LYS A 219 -1.09 -9.55 5.46
N VAL A 220 -1.71 -8.72 6.27
CA VAL A 220 -1.34 -7.31 6.42
C VAL A 220 -0.29 -7.18 7.52
N MET A 221 0.82 -6.50 7.21
CA MET A 221 1.84 -6.13 8.19
C MET A 221 1.47 -4.79 8.82
N GLU A 222 1.15 -4.78 10.11
CA GLU A 222 0.79 -3.57 10.85
C GLU A 222 1.94 -3.14 11.74
N PHE A 223 2.59 -2.01 11.40
CA PHE A 223 3.76 -1.48 12.11
C PHE A 223 3.33 -0.59 13.26
N VAL A 224 3.66 -0.99 14.46
CA VAL A 224 3.21 -0.38 15.71
C VAL A 224 4.31 -0.36 16.76
N GLY A 225 4.05 0.27 17.87
CA GLY A 225 4.93 0.29 19.03
C GLY A 225 5.74 1.57 19.17
N PRO A 226 6.41 1.75 20.32
CA PRO A 226 7.06 3.03 20.68
C PRO A 226 8.24 3.40 19.79
N GLY A 227 8.83 2.44 19.08
CA GLY A 227 9.92 2.68 18.14
C GLY A 227 9.49 3.43 16.86
N VAL A 228 8.19 3.40 16.51
CA VAL A 228 7.68 4.11 15.32
C VAL A 228 7.97 5.60 15.43
N ALA A 229 7.72 6.22 16.58
CA ALA A 229 7.96 7.64 16.82
C ALA A 229 9.42 8.07 16.65
N ASN A 230 10.37 7.14 16.72
CA ASN A 230 11.80 7.44 16.56
C ASN A 230 12.26 7.45 15.08
N LEU A 231 11.38 7.10 14.14
CA LEU A 231 11.68 7.03 12.71
C LEU A 231 11.13 8.26 12.00
N SER A 232 11.89 8.82 11.06
CA SER A 232 11.38 9.84 10.14
C SER A 232 10.35 9.24 9.17
N ALA A 233 9.56 10.09 8.52
CA ALA A 233 8.65 9.65 7.46
C ALA A 233 9.39 8.89 6.35
N ASP A 234 10.52 9.42 5.88
CA ASP A 234 11.35 8.80 4.84
C ASP A 234 11.90 7.43 5.26
N PHE A 235 12.32 7.31 6.53
CA PHE A 235 12.80 6.02 7.04
C PHE A 235 11.67 4.98 7.02
N ARG A 236 10.47 5.35 7.47
CA ARG A 236 9.29 4.45 7.43
C ARG A 236 8.94 4.08 5.99
N ILE A 237 8.94 5.04 5.06
CA ILE A 237 8.69 4.82 3.63
C ILE A 237 9.70 3.82 3.05
N GLY A 238 10.98 3.97 3.38
CA GLY A 238 12.03 3.08 2.91
C GLY A 238 11.92 1.65 3.43
N VAL A 239 11.41 1.46 4.65
CA VAL A 239 11.09 0.11 5.17
C VAL A 239 9.82 -0.43 4.51
N ASP A 240 8.79 0.41 4.41
CA ASP A 240 7.45 0.03 3.95
C ASP A 240 7.46 -0.51 2.52
N VAL A 241 8.18 0.16 1.61
CA VAL A 241 8.26 -0.26 0.20
C VAL A 241 8.81 -1.67 0.03
N MET A 242 9.74 -2.08 0.89
CA MET A 242 10.37 -3.39 0.84
C MET A 242 9.51 -4.51 1.44
N THR A 243 8.37 -4.18 2.06
CA THR A 243 7.46 -5.21 2.58
C THR A 243 6.89 -6.09 1.47
N THR A 244 6.86 -5.62 0.22
CA THR A 244 6.46 -6.42 -0.94
C THR A 244 7.29 -7.69 -1.07
N GLU A 245 8.58 -7.65 -0.73
CA GLU A 245 9.49 -8.79 -0.80
C GLU A 245 9.22 -9.86 0.27
N THR A 246 8.29 -9.61 1.19
CA THR A 246 7.84 -10.59 2.18
C THR A 246 6.66 -11.44 1.71
N THR A 247 6.09 -11.17 0.54
CA THR A 247 4.84 -11.75 0.04
C THR A 247 3.60 -11.40 0.89
N CYS A 248 3.65 -10.34 1.69
CA CYS A 248 2.48 -9.83 2.40
C CYS A 248 1.47 -9.22 1.42
N LEU A 249 0.20 -9.21 1.81
CA LEU A 249 -0.86 -8.60 1.02
C LEU A 249 -0.70 -7.08 0.96
N SER A 250 -0.44 -6.48 2.11
CA SER A 250 -0.24 -5.03 2.25
C SER A 250 0.48 -4.72 3.56
N SER A 251 0.81 -3.46 3.75
CA SER A 251 1.35 -2.92 5.00
C SER A 251 0.61 -1.66 5.41
N ILE A 252 0.58 -1.40 6.70
CA ILE A 252 0.02 -0.18 7.29
C ILE A 252 0.80 0.18 8.55
N TRP A 253 0.95 1.46 8.84
CA TRP A 253 1.69 1.95 9.98
C TRP A 253 0.83 2.82 10.86
N GLN A 254 1.12 2.81 12.14
CA GLN A 254 0.68 3.86 13.05
C GLN A 254 1.25 5.20 12.56
N THR A 255 0.38 6.18 12.38
CA THR A 255 0.75 7.54 11.99
C THR A 255 0.91 8.44 13.21
N ASP A 256 1.66 9.52 13.05
CA ASP A 256 1.92 10.54 14.06
C ASP A 256 2.19 11.91 13.39
N GLU A 257 2.64 12.88 14.19
CA GLU A 257 2.93 14.26 13.77
C GLU A 257 3.96 14.33 12.64
N LYS A 258 4.87 13.37 12.51
CA LYS A 258 5.86 13.32 11.42
C LYS A 258 5.22 13.01 10.06
N ILE A 259 4.14 12.25 10.07
CA ILE A 259 3.39 11.98 8.85
C ILE A 259 2.49 13.17 8.50
N GLN A 260 1.95 13.85 9.50
CA GLN A 260 1.28 15.12 9.30
C GLN A 260 2.22 16.15 8.68
N GLU A 261 3.43 16.34 9.24
CA GLU A 261 4.46 17.22 8.69
C GLU A 261 4.83 16.88 7.25
N PHE A 262 4.95 15.58 6.93
CA PHE A 262 5.19 15.13 5.55
C PHE A 262 4.11 15.65 4.60
N TYR A 263 2.83 15.54 4.97
CA TYR A 263 1.73 16.05 4.14
C TYR A 263 1.72 17.58 4.05
N GLU A 264 2.00 18.29 5.14
CA GLU A 264 2.06 19.76 5.17
C GLU A 264 3.17 20.31 4.26
N ILE A 265 4.36 19.70 4.25
CA ILE A 265 5.48 20.06 3.36
C ILE A 265 5.07 19.92 1.89
N HIS A 266 4.22 18.96 1.57
CA HIS A 266 3.70 18.76 0.20
C HIS A 266 2.42 19.57 -0.09
N GLY A 267 2.09 20.55 0.75
CA GLY A 267 0.92 21.40 0.59
C GLY A 267 -0.42 20.67 0.78
N ARG A 268 -0.42 19.58 1.53
CA ARG A 268 -1.57 18.69 1.76
C ARG A 268 -1.84 18.58 3.26
N SER A 269 -2.77 19.37 3.76
CA SER A 269 -3.15 19.44 5.18
C SER A 269 -4.45 18.68 5.51
N GLU A 270 -4.94 17.81 4.61
CA GLU A 270 -6.21 17.08 4.75
C GLU A 270 -6.05 15.73 5.46
#